data_66707d86658d3281632a0740e74050c8
#
_entry.id   66707d86658d3281632a0740e74050c8
#
_cell.length_a   1.000
_cell.length_b   1.000
_cell.length_c   1.000
_cell.angle_alpha   90.00
_cell.angle_beta   90.00
_cell.angle_gamma   90.00
#
_symmetry.space_group_name_H-M   'P 1'
#
loop_
_entity.id
_entity.type
_entity.pdbx_description
1 polymer ?
#
loop_
_entity_poly.entity_id
_entity_poly.type
_entity_poly.pdbx_seq_one_letter_code
_entity_poly.pdbx_strand_id
1 'polypeptide(L)'
;MSVATGSTPRLHLREDDVVRLVLEFVCSRQFHISQLSLERETGVINGVFSDDVLFLRQLILDGQWDDVLEFIQPLEGVPSFDSRQFRFVVLRQKYIELLCIKSEAGLIQSNVDTAVDEVVKTLTSLEKFCPQKEVYNQLCLLLTLPKLIDHVDYRDWNPSSARVRCFQDIYPLVAKVIDFIGLSFHRASFL
;
A
#
# COMPACT_ATOMS: atom_id res chain seq x y z
N MET A 1 4.69 65.49 -5.46
CA MET A 1 4.27 64.25 -4.76
C MET A 1 4.48 63.12 -5.76
N SER A 2 5.55 62.36 -5.59
CA SER A 2 5.87 61.22 -6.48
C SER A 2 5.20 60.00 -5.91
N VAL A 3 4.26 59.43 -6.64
CA VAL A 3 3.59 58.15 -6.28
C VAL A 3 4.59 57.06 -6.65
N ALA A 4 5.13 56.42 -5.63
CA ALA A 4 5.95 55.22 -5.82
C ALA A 4 5.04 54.09 -6.34
N THR A 5 5.16 53.74 -7.61
CA THR A 5 4.57 52.54 -8.20
C THR A 5 5.27 51.34 -7.61
N GLY A 6 4.72 50.79 -6.54
CA GLY A 6 5.17 49.51 -5.96
C GLY A 6 5.04 48.42 -7.00
N SER A 7 6.14 47.88 -7.49
CA SER A 7 6.14 46.70 -8.33
C SER A 7 5.64 45.50 -7.50
N THR A 8 4.50 44.98 -7.86
CA THR A 8 3.98 43.72 -7.24
C THR A 8 5.01 42.60 -7.52
N PRO A 9 5.54 41.94 -6.48
CA PRO A 9 6.48 40.84 -6.69
C PRO A 9 5.81 39.72 -7.50
N ARG A 10 6.42 39.33 -8.62
CA ARG A 10 5.96 38.17 -9.40
C ARG A 10 6.61 36.92 -8.82
N LEU A 11 5.79 36.00 -8.34
CA LEU A 11 6.21 34.67 -7.92
C LEU A 11 6.19 33.75 -9.13
N HIS A 12 7.36 33.17 -9.47
CA HIS A 12 7.47 32.14 -10.50
C HIS A 12 7.51 30.78 -9.79
N LEU A 13 6.46 29.99 -9.99
CA LEU A 13 6.38 28.62 -9.49
C LEU A 13 6.59 27.66 -10.67
N ARG A 14 7.34 26.59 -10.46
CA ARG A 14 7.40 25.47 -11.41
C ARG A 14 6.15 24.63 -11.24
N GLU A 15 5.65 24.07 -12.32
CA GLU A 15 4.44 23.22 -12.31
C GLU A 15 4.59 22.06 -11.33
N ASP A 16 5.74 21.36 -11.35
CA ASP A 16 6.02 20.26 -10.44
C ASP A 16 5.91 20.65 -8.96
N ASP A 17 6.33 21.87 -8.59
CA ASP A 17 6.27 22.34 -7.21
C ASP A 17 4.83 22.59 -6.79
N VAL A 18 3.98 23.06 -7.70
CA VAL A 18 2.54 23.23 -7.46
C VAL A 18 1.86 21.86 -7.32
N VAL A 19 2.19 20.91 -8.22
CA VAL A 19 1.66 19.54 -8.15
C VAL A 19 2.03 18.87 -6.81
N ARG A 20 3.28 19.01 -6.35
CA ARG A 20 3.71 18.49 -5.03
C ARG A 20 2.92 19.07 -3.87
N LEU A 21 2.67 20.39 -3.87
CA LEU A 21 1.83 21.03 -2.85
C LEU A 21 0.39 20.50 -2.86
N VAL A 22 -0.18 20.29 -4.05
CA VAL A 22 -1.52 19.69 -4.18
C VAL A 22 -1.52 18.25 -3.68
N LEU A 23 -0.51 17.45 -4.04
CA LEU A 23 -0.35 16.08 -3.56
C LEU A 23 -0.23 16.03 -2.02
N GLU A 24 0.54 16.93 -1.42
CA GLU A 24 0.65 17.05 0.04
C GLU A 24 -0.71 17.35 0.68
N PHE A 25 -1.46 18.29 0.11
CA PHE A 25 -2.81 18.61 0.58
C PHE A 25 -3.75 17.41 0.50
N VAL A 26 -3.88 16.75 -0.65
CA VAL A 26 -4.79 15.61 -0.81
C VAL A 26 -4.38 14.42 0.06
N CYS A 27 -3.07 14.20 0.25
CA CYS A 27 -2.53 13.19 1.15
C CYS A 27 -2.90 13.49 2.61
N SER A 28 -2.75 14.75 3.07
CA SER A 28 -3.11 15.17 4.42
C SER A 28 -4.61 15.00 4.73
N ARG A 29 -5.44 15.03 3.68
CA ARG A 29 -6.89 14.81 3.76
C ARG A 29 -7.30 13.35 3.52
N GLN A 30 -6.35 12.45 3.30
CA GLN A 30 -6.59 11.03 2.97
C GLN A 30 -7.45 10.84 1.70
N PHE A 31 -7.35 11.75 0.73
CA PHE A 31 -8.03 11.63 -0.56
C PHE A 31 -7.23 10.73 -1.51
N HIS A 32 -7.12 9.45 -1.14
CA HIS A 32 -6.22 8.49 -1.80
C HIS A 32 -6.49 8.31 -3.29
N ILE A 33 -7.76 8.32 -3.72
CA ILE A 33 -8.12 8.19 -5.14
C ILE A 33 -7.65 9.42 -5.93
N SER A 34 -7.88 10.62 -5.41
CA SER A 34 -7.44 11.87 -6.03
C SER A 34 -5.90 11.95 -6.08
N GLN A 35 -5.23 11.49 -5.01
CA GLN A 35 -3.77 11.39 -4.97
C GLN A 35 -3.25 10.50 -6.10
N LEU A 36 -3.76 9.26 -6.20
CA LEU A 36 -3.32 8.31 -7.23
C LEU A 36 -3.60 8.81 -8.65
N SER A 37 -4.75 9.46 -8.86
CA SER A 37 -5.10 10.02 -10.16
C SER A 37 -4.12 11.13 -10.56
N LEU A 38 -3.83 12.06 -9.65
CA LEU A 38 -2.91 13.16 -9.91
C LEU A 38 -1.48 12.66 -10.15
N GLU A 39 -1.00 11.70 -9.35
CA GLU A 39 0.31 11.07 -9.53
C GLU A 39 0.42 10.39 -10.91
N ARG A 40 -0.63 9.70 -11.37
CA ARG A 40 -0.65 9.04 -12.69
C ARG A 40 -0.68 10.03 -13.85
N GLU A 41 -1.42 11.11 -13.73
CA GLU A 41 -1.54 12.13 -14.78
C GLU A 41 -0.27 12.97 -14.92
N THR A 42 0.37 13.30 -13.80
CA THR A 42 1.52 14.22 -13.79
C THR A 42 2.87 13.51 -13.79
N GLY A 43 2.93 12.23 -13.42
CA GLY A 43 4.17 11.50 -13.16
C GLY A 43 4.91 11.95 -11.89
N VAL A 44 4.36 12.91 -11.14
CA VAL A 44 4.94 13.42 -9.89
C VAL A 44 4.45 12.60 -8.72
N ILE A 45 5.38 12.07 -7.92
CA ILE A 45 5.06 11.31 -6.70
C ILE A 45 5.44 12.15 -5.49
N ASN A 46 4.56 12.18 -4.48
CA ASN A 46 4.84 12.87 -3.22
C ASN A 46 5.73 11.98 -2.34
N GLY A 47 6.91 12.48 -2.02
CA GLY A 47 7.94 11.78 -1.24
C GLY A 47 9.20 11.50 -2.06
N VAL A 48 10.27 11.19 -1.33
CA VAL A 48 11.55 10.75 -1.91
C VAL A 48 11.69 9.27 -1.63
N PHE A 49 11.51 8.45 -2.66
CA PHE A 49 11.60 7.00 -2.57
C PHE A 49 12.74 6.50 -3.46
N SER A 50 13.43 5.45 -3.05
CA SER A 50 14.33 4.71 -3.92
C SER A 50 13.54 3.92 -4.98
N ASP A 51 14.21 3.51 -6.06
CA ASP A 51 13.59 2.73 -7.13
C ASP A 51 12.98 1.43 -6.61
N ASP A 52 13.64 0.78 -5.66
CA ASP A 52 13.13 -0.44 -5.01
C ASP A 52 11.84 -0.19 -4.23
N VAL A 53 11.76 0.93 -3.52
CA VAL A 53 10.54 1.33 -2.79
C VAL A 53 9.43 1.69 -3.77
N LEU A 54 9.73 2.36 -4.88
CA LEU A 54 8.76 2.67 -5.93
C LEU A 54 8.24 1.40 -6.59
N PHE A 55 9.11 0.43 -6.85
CA PHE A 55 8.73 -0.88 -7.39
C PHE A 55 7.82 -1.64 -6.42
N LEU A 56 8.20 -1.74 -5.15
CA LEU A 56 7.36 -2.35 -4.10
C LEU A 56 5.99 -1.65 -4.00
N ARG A 57 5.98 -0.32 -4.03
CA ARG A 57 4.75 0.47 -4.03
C ARG A 57 3.86 0.12 -5.22
N GLN A 58 4.43 -0.03 -6.41
CA GLN A 58 3.68 -0.39 -7.60
C GLN A 58 3.05 -1.78 -7.47
N LEU A 59 3.81 -2.78 -7.00
CA LEU A 59 3.27 -4.13 -6.76
C LEU A 59 2.05 -4.11 -5.82
N ILE A 60 2.11 -3.30 -4.76
CA ILE A 60 1.01 -3.15 -3.81
C ILE A 60 -0.20 -2.45 -4.45
N LEU A 61 0.02 -1.37 -5.19
CA LEU A 61 -1.04 -0.62 -5.84
C LEU A 61 -1.74 -1.44 -6.95
N ASP A 62 -1.02 -2.37 -7.56
CA ASP A 62 -1.56 -3.30 -8.56
C ASP A 62 -2.20 -4.54 -7.91
N GLY A 63 -2.00 -4.75 -6.60
CA GLY A 63 -2.54 -5.91 -5.87
C GLY A 63 -1.81 -7.22 -6.16
N GLN A 64 -0.54 -7.15 -6.58
CA GLN A 64 0.33 -8.29 -6.87
C GLN A 64 0.94 -8.83 -5.55
N TRP A 65 0.08 -9.38 -4.69
CA TRP A 65 0.42 -9.72 -3.30
C TRP A 65 1.48 -10.81 -3.19
N ASP A 66 1.50 -11.77 -4.08
CA ASP A 66 2.48 -12.85 -4.07
C ASP A 66 3.85 -12.31 -4.50
N ASP A 67 3.90 -11.41 -5.49
CA ASP A 67 5.11 -10.73 -5.92
C ASP A 67 5.66 -9.81 -4.82
N VAL A 68 4.77 -9.14 -4.05
CA VAL A 68 5.16 -8.37 -2.85
C VAL A 68 5.86 -9.27 -1.83
N LEU A 69 5.32 -10.46 -1.57
CA LEU A 69 5.92 -11.41 -0.61
C LEU A 69 7.23 -12.02 -1.13
N GLU A 70 7.38 -12.19 -2.43
CA GLU A 70 8.62 -12.66 -3.06
C GLU A 70 9.70 -11.56 -3.02
N PHE A 71 9.33 -10.31 -3.34
CA PHE A 71 10.24 -9.17 -3.34
C PHE A 71 10.96 -8.96 -2.01
N ILE A 72 10.29 -9.23 -0.88
CA ILE A 72 10.86 -9.01 0.46
C ILE A 72 11.70 -10.18 0.98
N GLN A 73 11.74 -11.33 0.30
CA GLN A 73 12.48 -12.51 0.80
C GLN A 73 13.94 -12.22 1.13
N PRO A 74 14.70 -11.44 0.33
CA PRO A 74 16.09 -11.11 0.67
C PRO A 74 16.22 -10.30 1.96
N LEU A 75 15.17 -9.55 2.37
CA LEU A 75 15.18 -8.73 3.58
C LEU A 75 14.92 -9.54 4.86
N GLU A 76 14.37 -10.75 4.74
CA GLU A 76 13.99 -11.57 5.91
C GLU A 76 15.19 -11.98 6.76
N GLY A 77 16.39 -12.04 6.16
CA GLY A 77 17.63 -12.29 6.87
C GLY A 77 18.19 -11.09 7.63
N VAL A 78 17.61 -9.90 7.50
CA VAL A 78 18.10 -8.67 8.11
C VAL A 78 17.47 -8.50 9.50
N PRO A 79 18.27 -8.45 10.59
CA PRO A 79 17.75 -8.42 11.97
C PRO A 79 16.85 -7.23 12.29
N SER A 80 17.01 -6.11 11.58
CA SER A 80 16.21 -4.90 11.76
C SER A 80 14.88 -4.92 11.00
N PHE A 81 14.61 -5.95 10.20
CA PHE A 81 13.39 -6.11 9.42
C PHE A 81 12.35 -6.91 10.19
N ASP A 82 11.22 -6.31 10.49
CA ASP A 82 10.08 -7.02 11.07
C ASP A 82 9.27 -7.75 9.99
N SER A 83 9.81 -8.89 9.55
CA SER A 83 9.20 -9.77 8.54
C SER A 83 7.81 -10.25 8.97
N ARG A 84 7.59 -10.49 10.27
CA ARG A 84 6.32 -10.96 10.79
C ARG A 84 5.22 -9.92 10.62
N GLN A 85 5.49 -8.69 11.04
CA GLN A 85 4.55 -7.58 10.91
C GLN A 85 4.28 -7.26 9.43
N PHE A 86 5.32 -7.25 8.59
CA PHE A 86 5.18 -7.04 7.15
C PHE A 86 4.24 -8.08 6.53
N ARG A 87 4.53 -9.37 6.75
CA ARG A 87 3.71 -10.47 6.21
C ARG A 87 2.27 -10.42 6.70
N PHE A 88 2.07 -10.06 7.96
CA PHE A 88 0.72 -9.90 8.51
C PHE A 88 -0.06 -8.83 7.76
N VAL A 89 0.51 -7.63 7.56
CA VAL A 89 -0.17 -6.50 6.89
C VAL A 89 -0.52 -6.87 5.45
N VAL A 90 0.43 -7.43 4.69
CA VAL A 90 0.25 -7.81 3.29
C VAL A 90 -0.78 -8.94 3.14
N LEU A 91 -0.65 -10.02 3.90
CA LEU A 91 -1.58 -11.15 3.84
C LEU A 91 -2.98 -10.77 4.29
N ARG A 92 -3.11 -9.89 5.30
CA ARG A 92 -4.40 -9.37 5.72
C ARG A 92 -5.07 -8.60 4.59
N GLN A 93 -4.33 -7.74 3.89
CA GLN A 93 -4.87 -6.98 2.76
C GLN A 93 -5.28 -7.93 1.61
N LYS A 94 -4.42 -8.89 1.24
CA LYS A 94 -4.75 -9.94 0.26
C LYS A 94 -6.06 -10.66 0.64
N TYR A 95 -6.19 -11.07 1.89
CA TYR A 95 -7.36 -11.76 2.41
C TYR A 95 -8.65 -10.95 2.27
N ILE A 96 -8.61 -9.67 2.63
CA ILE A 96 -9.78 -8.77 2.52
C ILE A 96 -10.20 -8.59 1.05
N GLU A 97 -9.25 -8.42 0.13
CA GLU A 97 -9.55 -8.33 -1.31
C GLU A 97 -10.16 -9.62 -1.86
N LEU A 98 -9.64 -10.77 -1.46
CA LEU A 98 -10.21 -12.07 -1.85
C LEU A 98 -11.64 -12.27 -1.33
N LEU A 99 -11.96 -11.79 -0.13
CA LEU A 99 -13.33 -11.81 0.39
C LEU A 99 -14.28 -10.93 -0.44
N CYS A 100 -13.82 -9.79 -0.93
CA CYS A 100 -14.60 -8.95 -1.84
C CYS A 100 -14.89 -9.69 -3.16
N ILE A 101 -13.85 -10.25 -3.78
CA ILE A 101 -13.97 -11.01 -5.03
C ILE A 101 -14.93 -12.20 -4.85
N LYS A 102 -14.81 -12.95 -3.75
CA LYS A 102 -15.72 -14.05 -3.42
C LYS A 102 -17.18 -13.58 -3.38
N SER A 103 -17.42 -12.41 -2.78
CA SER A 103 -18.78 -11.87 -2.66
C SER A 103 -19.37 -11.43 -4.00
N GLU A 104 -18.53 -11.01 -4.96
CA GLU A 104 -18.94 -10.62 -6.31
C GLU A 104 -19.04 -11.83 -7.26
N ALA A 105 -18.14 -12.82 -7.11
CA ALA A 105 -18.10 -14.02 -7.95
C ALA A 105 -19.29 -14.97 -7.74
N GLY A 106 -20.11 -14.78 -6.72
CA GLY A 106 -21.38 -15.50 -6.55
C GLY A 106 -22.34 -15.42 -7.74
N LEU A 107 -22.00 -14.63 -8.76
CA LEU A 107 -22.74 -14.50 -10.02
C LEU A 107 -22.18 -15.37 -11.17
N ILE A 108 -20.99 -15.99 -11.01
CA ILE A 108 -20.35 -16.79 -12.06
C ILE A 108 -19.86 -18.12 -11.46
N GLN A 109 -20.63 -19.19 -11.64
CA GLN A 109 -20.47 -20.50 -11.02
C GLN A 109 -19.15 -21.25 -11.32
N SER A 110 -18.34 -20.84 -12.29
CA SER A 110 -17.18 -21.65 -12.73
C SER A 110 -15.87 -21.42 -11.96
N ASN A 111 -15.75 -20.38 -11.14
CA ASN A 111 -14.51 -20.03 -10.45
C ASN A 111 -14.62 -19.91 -8.91
N VAL A 112 -15.76 -20.33 -8.34
CA VAL A 112 -16.02 -20.17 -6.89
C VAL A 112 -15.09 -21.05 -6.06
N ASP A 113 -14.86 -22.30 -6.48
CA ASP A 113 -14.06 -23.27 -5.69
C ASP A 113 -12.59 -22.79 -5.58
N THR A 114 -11.99 -22.35 -6.68
CA THR A 114 -10.60 -21.83 -6.66
C THR A 114 -10.46 -20.55 -5.84
N ALA A 115 -11.47 -19.67 -5.86
CA ALA A 115 -11.46 -18.46 -5.05
C ALA A 115 -11.61 -18.78 -3.56
N VAL A 116 -12.45 -19.75 -3.21
CA VAL A 116 -12.61 -20.19 -1.82
C VAL A 116 -11.34 -20.85 -1.30
N ASP A 117 -10.69 -21.69 -2.09
CA ASP A 117 -9.44 -22.34 -1.71
C ASP A 117 -8.33 -21.31 -1.44
N GLU A 118 -8.22 -20.27 -2.26
CA GLU A 118 -7.21 -19.22 -2.06
C GLU A 118 -7.51 -18.37 -0.81
N VAL A 119 -8.79 -18.08 -0.53
CA VAL A 119 -9.21 -17.42 0.71
C VAL A 119 -8.79 -18.24 1.93
N VAL A 120 -9.10 -19.55 1.95
CA VAL A 120 -8.77 -20.45 3.06
C VAL A 120 -7.26 -20.58 3.24
N LYS A 121 -6.52 -20.74 2.14
CA LYS A 121 -5.05 -20.81 2.14
C LYS A 121 -4.42 -19.55 2.72
N THR A 122 -4.90 -18.38 2.30
CA THR A 122 -4.41 -17.09 2.78
C THR A 122 -4.71 -16.92 4.27
N LEU A 123 -5.93 -17.26 4.72
CA LEU A 123 -6.31 -17.20 6.14
C LEU A 123 -5.46 -18.14 6.99
N THR A 124 -5.23 -19.38 6.54
CA THR A 124 -4.34 -20.33 7.22
C THR A 124 -2.91 -19.82 7.34
N SER A 125 -2.42 -19.14 6.30
CA SER A 125 -1.10 -18.51 6.33
C SER A 125 -1.04 -17.35 7.32
N LEU A 126 -2.12 -16.57 7.45
CA LEU A 126 -2.25 -15.46 8.39
C LEU A 126 -2.12 -15.88 9.85
N GLU A 127 -2.57 -17.08 10.21
CA GLU A 127 -2.53 -17.57 11.59
C GLU A 127 -1.12 -17.47 12.20
N LYS A 128 -0.09 -17.76 11.38
CA LYS A 128 1.32 -17.75 11.81
C LYS A 128 1.85 -16.35 12.11
N PHE A 129 1.28 -15.32 11.49
CA PHE A 129 1.77 -13.95 11.54
C PHE A 129 0.89 -13.04 12.38
N CYS A 130 -0.33 -13.46 12.72
CA CYS A 130 -1.23 -12.67 13.55
C CYS A 130 -0.57 -12.29 14.88
N PRO A 131 -0.67 -11.00 15.29
CA PRO A 131 -0.08 -10.54 16.54
C PRO A 131 -0.77 -11.15 17.76
N GLN A 132 -2.08 -11.37 17.68
CA GLN A 132 -2.92 -11.88 18.76
C GLN A 132 -3.99 -12.82 18.19
N LYS A 133 -4.41 -13.80 19.01
CA LYS A 133 -5.43 -14.79 18.63
C LYS A 133 -6.80 -14.14 18.36
N GLU A 134 -7.10 -13.08 19.08
CA GLU A 134 -8.34 -12.31 18.94
C GLU A 134 -8.45 -11.70 17.55
N VAL A 135 -7.34 -11.15 17.03
CA VAL A 135 -7.27 -10.59 15.66
C VAL A 135 -7.52 -11.67 14.62
N TYR A 136 -6.93 -12.86 14.81
CA TYR A 136 -7.18 -14.00 13.92
C TYR A 136 -8.64 -14.44 13.94
N ASN A 137 -9.23 -14.54 15.14
CA ASN A 137 -10.64 -14.91 15.29
C ASN A 137 -11.56 -13.90 14.60
N GLN A 138 -11.27 -12.60 14.68
CA GLN A 138 -12.01 -11.57 13.95
C GLN A 138 -11.93 -11.76 12.43
N LEU A 139 -10.75 -12.09 11.90
CA LEU A 139 -10.59 -12.40 10.47
C LEU A 139 -11.39 -13.65 10.07
N CYS A 140 -11.41 -14.70 10.91
CA CYS A 140 -12.23 -15.88 10.68
C CYS A 140 -13.73 -15.56 10.62
N LEU A 141 -14.21 -14.65 11.46
CA LEU A 141 -15.62 -14.23 11.45
C LEU A 141 -16.03 -13.58 10.13
N LEU A 142 -15.12 -12.89 9.44
CA LEU A 142 -15.44 -12.30 8.13
C LEU A 142 -15.82 -13.33 7.08
N LEU A 143 -15.35 -14.58 7.19
CA LEU A 143 -15.76 -15.68 6.28
C LEU A 143 -17.25 -16.01 6.39
N THR A 144 -17.87 -15.77 7.52
CA THR A 144 -19.29 -16.10 7.78
C THR A 144 -20.24 -15.08 7.16
N LEU A 145 -19.71 -13.91 6.75
CA LEU A 145 -20.52 -12.87 6.16
C LEU A 145 -20.82 -13.19 4.69
N PRO A 146 -22.07 -12.99 4.23
CA PRO A 146 -22.42 -13.10 2.82
C PRO A 146 -21.65 -12.12 1.94
N LYS A 147 -21.48 -10.90 2.44
CA LYS A 147 -20.73 -9.82 1.79
C LYS A 147 -19.87 -9.08 2.80
N LEU A 148 -18.67 -8.70 2.43
CA LEU A 148 -17.76 -7.96 3.30
C LEU A 148 -18.35 -6.59 3.73
N ILE A 149 -19.09 -5.93 2.84
CA ILE A 149 -19.76 -4.64 3.11
C ILE A 149 -20.84 -4.71 4.21
N ASP A 150 -21.29 -5.92 4.60
CA ASP A 150 -22.24 -6.10 5.69
C ASP A 150 -21.56 -5.85 7.06
N HIS A 151 -20.24 -5.90 7.11
CA HIS A 151 -19.48 -5.53 8.31
C HIS A 151 -19.28 -4.02 8.40
N VAL A 152 -19.46 -3.45 9.59
CA VAL A 152 -19.42 -2.00 9.81
C VAL A 152 -18.11 -1.35 9.37
N ASP A 153 -16.97 -2.01 9.62
CA ASP A 153 -15.64 -1.50 9.30
C ASP A 153 -15.32 -1.54 7.80
N TYR A 154 -16.08 -2.30 7.01
CA TYR A 154 -15.82 -2.50 5.58
C TYR A 154 -16.94 -1.96 4.69
N ARG A 155 -17.93 -1.25 5.26
CA ARG A 155 -19.06 -0.69 4.50
C ARG A 155 -18.61 0.21 3.35
N ASP A 156 -17.65 1.08 3.62
CA ASP A 156 -17.10 2.04 2.65
C ASP A 156 -15.70 1.62 2.17
N TRP A 157 -15.41 0.32 2.26
CA TRP A 157 -14.10 -0.17 1.88
C TRP A 157 -13.89 -0.07 0.35
N ASN A 158 -12.72 0.41 -0.04
CA ASN A 158 -12.31 0.57 -1.42
C ASN A 158 -10.89 0.01 -1.62
N PRO A 159 -10.66 -0.86 -2.62
CA PRO A 159 -9.36 -1.50 -2.82
C PRO A 159 -8.24 -0.49 -3.06
N SER A 160 -8.46 0.54 -3.87
CA SER A 160 -7.41 1.56 -4.16
C SER A 160 -6.97 2.30 -2.89
N SER A 161 -7.93 2.74 -2.08
CA SER A 161 -7.63 3.41 -0.80
C SER A 161 -6.97 2.46 0.21
N ALA A 162 -7.41 1.20 0.25
CA ALA A 162 -6.85 0.20 1.15
C ALA A 162 -5.40 -0.16 0.77
N ARG A 163 -5.08 -0.24 -0.52
CA ARG A 163 -3.73 -0.47 -1.02
C ARG A 163 -2.78 0.68 -0.69
N VAL A 164 -3.24 1.93 -0.83
CA VAL A 164 -2.43 3.10 -0.39
C VAL A 164 -2.14 3.02 1.11
N ARG A 165 -3.13 2.72 1.94
CA ARG A 165 -2.93 2.55 3.39
C ARG A 165 -1.99 1.39 3.69
N CYS A 166 -2.15 0.26 3.00
CA CYS A 166 -1.26 -0.90 3.14
C CYS A 166 0.20 -0.50 2.88
N PHE A 167 0.47 0.26 1.80
CA PHE A 167 1.81 0.79 1.55
C PHE A 167 2.29 1.72 2.66
N GLN A 168 1.45 2.63 3.15
CA GLN A 168 1.79 3.53 4.26
C GLN A 168 2.15 2.77 5.55
N ASP A 169 1.44 1.67 5.83
CA ASP A 169 1.68 0.84 7.02
C ASP A 169 3.00 0.05 6.91
N ILE A 170 3.36 -0.43 5.72
CA ILE A 170 4.58 -1.23 5.54
C ILE A 170 5.83 -0.41 5.23
N TYR A 171 5.68 0.79 4.68
CA TYR A 171 6.82 1.63 4.30
C TYR A 171 7.82 1.86 5.45
N PRO A 172 7.39 2.18 6.68
CA PRO A 172 8.32 2.34 7.81
C PRO A 172 9.10 1.06 8.17
N LEU A 173 8.58 -0.12 7.82
CA LEU A 173 9.23 -1.40 8.08
C LEU A 173 10.38 -1.66 7.10
N VAL A 174 10.21 -1.22 5.86
CA VAL A 174 11.17 -1.49 4.77
C VAL A 174 12.15 -0.34 4.52
N ALA A 175 11.75 0.90 4.76
CA ALA A 175 12.55 2.09 4.42
C ALA A 175 13.96 2.02 5.04
N LYS A 176 14.06 1.77 6.34
CA LYS A 176 15.36 1.68 7.05
C LYS A 176 16.26 0.57 6.52
N VAL A 177 15.67 -0.51 6.04
CA VAL A 177 16.39 -1.69 5.57
C VAL A 177 16.84 -1.52 4.13
N ILE A 178 15.97 -1.01 3.27
CA ILE A 178 16.28 -0.74 1.87
C ILE A 178 17.37 0.34 1.76
N ASP A 179 17.25 1.43 2.52
CA ASP A 179 18.28 2.47 2.55
C ASP A 179 19.63 1.91 3.00
N PHE A 180 19.65 1.01 4.00
CA PHE A 180 20.87 0.36 4.47
C PHE A 180 21.48 -0.56 3.42
N ILE A 181 20.67 -1.36 2.71
CA ILE A 181 21.11 -2.27 1.66
C ILE A 181 21.58 -1.47 0.44
N GLY A 182 20.85 -0.45 0.01
CA GLY A 182 21.22 0.44 -1.10
C GLY A 182 22.58 1.11 -0.89
N LEU A 183 22.88 1.54 0.31
CA LEU A 183 24.21 2.05 0.69
C LEU A 183 25.31 0.96 0.60
N SER A 184 24.97 -0.30 0.85
CA SER A 184 25.91 -1.43 0.78
C SER A 184 26.21 -1.84 -0.66
N PHE A 185 25.21 -1.83 -1.56
CA PHE A 185 25.41 -2.13 -2.98
C PHE A 185 26.21 -1.06 -3.72
N HIS A 186 25.99 0.23 -3.42
CA HIS A 186 26.80 1.30 -4.00
C HIS A 186 28.28 1.24 -3.55
N ARG A 187 28.56 0.74 -2.34
CA ARG A 187 29.95 0.54 -1.88
C ARG A 187 30.64 -0.66 -2.53
N ALA A 188 29.89 -1.72 -2.86
CA ALA A 188 30.47 -2.91 -3.49
C ALA A 188 30.78 -2.74 -4.98
N SER A 189 30.18 -1.76 -5.65
CA SER A 189 30.43 -1.47 -7.06
C SER A 189 31.66 -0.57 -7.33
N PHE A 190 32.37 -0.13 -6.27
CA PHE A 190 33.56 0.73 -6.35
C PHE A 190 34.83 0.04 -5.81
N LEU A 191 34.83 -1.26 -5.62
CA LEU A 191 36.01 -2.08 -5.35
C LEU A 191 36.21 -3.10 -6.48
#